data_7dbf80440161f9b71ab8cd0a245ccec7
#
_entry.id   7dbf80440161f9b71ab8cd0a245ccec7
#
_cell.length_a   1.000
_cell.length_b   1.000
_cell.length_c   1.000
_cell.angle_alpha   90.00
_cell.angle_beta   90.00
_cell.angle_gamma   90.00
#
_symmetry.space_group_name_H-M   'P 1'
#
loop_
_entity.id
_entity.type
_entity.pdbx_description
1 polymer ?
#
loop_
_entity_poly.entity_id
_entity_poly.type
_entity_poly.pdbx_seq_one_letter_code
_entity_poly.pdbx_strand_id
1 'polypeptide(L)'
;MNIYIHTLGCFKNEVDSSGISTVLKRAGFNMTSLDEADMVILNTCGFIRPAKEEAINSILRFIDYKKSRGVKLIVTGCLAQRYLSDLADEFPEVDAFVGIGKINCFPDIVNRVIRGERVIEGGDLKDLLNFEIEASPLVYYLKISDGCNNRCNYCAIPLIRGPLQVRRPEDILEEARIAINGGTKEIVLVAQDLTGYNYKGYSTVDLLKDLNNLDGDFWIRLLYLHPARIDETMIEAVSNLPKVLKYADIPIQHIDDGVLKSMG
;
A
#
# COMPACT_ATOMS: atom_id res chain seq x y z
N MET A 1 -18.28 -5.33 16.85
CA MET A 1 -17.46 -6.40 16.24
C MET A 1 -16.03 -5.95 16.20
N ASN A 2 -15.14 -6.79 16.68
CA ASN A 2 -13.71 -6.51 16.80
C ASN A 2 -12.97 -7.10 15.60
N ILE A 3 -12.15 -6.30 14.94
CA ILE A 3 -11.44 -6.70 13.72
C ILE A 3 -9.93 -6.54 13.94
N TYR A 4 -9.18 -7.59 13.60
CA TYR A 4 -7.72 -7.56 13.54
C TYR A 4 -7.26 -7.53 12.09
N ILE A 5 -6.36 -6.61 11.77
CA ILE A 5 -5.73 -6.54 10.44
C ILE A 5 -4.29 -7.01 10.57
N HIS A 6 -3.94 -8.05 9.80
CA HIS A 6 -2.57 -8.53 9.67
C HIS A 6 -2.02 -8.15 8.30
N THR A 7 -0.94 -7.38 8.29
CA THR A 7 -0.34 -6.85 7.06
C THR A 7 0.96 -7.58 6.76
N LEU A 8 1.12 -8.06 5.54
CA LEU A 8 2.35 -8.62 5.00
C LEU A 8 2.91 -7.72 3.89
N GLY A 9 4.22 -7.74 3.73
CA GLY A 9 4.90 -7.16 2.58
C GLY A 9 5.44 -5.74 2.84
N CYS A 10 5.07 -4.77 2.00
CA CYS A 10 5.72 -3.47 1.91
C CYS A 10 4.85 -2.32 2.45
N PHE A 11 5.44 -1.12 2.55
CA PHE A 11 4.73 0.09 3.01
C PHE A 11 3.47 0.43 2.22
N LYS A 12 3.34 0.00 0.96
CA LYS A 12 2.10 0.15 0.19
C LYS A 12 0.95 -0.66 0.79
N ASN A 13 1.25 -1.88 1.26
CA ASN A 13 0.26 -2.70 1.96
C ASN A 13 -0.09 -2.11 3.33
N GLU A 14 0.88 -1.47 4.03
CA GLU A 14 0.60 -0.75 5.28
C GLU A 14 -0.38 0.42 5.03
N VAL A 15 -0.17 1.18 3.96
CA VAL A 15 -1.08 2.25 3.55
C VAL A 15 -2.47 1.70 3.24
N ASP A 16 -2.56 0.62 2.47
CA ASP A 16 -3.84 -0.01 2.12
C ASP A 16 -4.55 -0.53 3.40
N SER A 17 -3.83 -1.15 4.34
CA SER A 17 -4.38 -1.60 5.63
C SER A 17 -4.84 -0.44 6.52
N SER A 18 -4.10 0.67 6.54
CA SER A 18 -4.50 1.89 7.26
C SER A 18 -5.79 2.47 6.69
N GLY A 19 -5.92 2.49 5.35
CA GLY A 19 -7.17 2.88 4.68
C GLY A 19 -8.34 1.96 5.05
N ILE A 20 -8.14 0.63 5.02
CA ILE A 20 -9.15 -0.36 5.44
C ILE A 20 -9.56 -0.11 6.90
N SER A 21 -8.59 0.09 7.80
CA SER A 21 -8.85 0.40 9.21
C SER A 21 -9.70 1.66 9.37
N THR A 22 -9.35 2.72 8.62
CA THR A 22 -10.05 4.02 8.68
C THR A 22 -11.52 3.89 8.28
N VAL A 23 -11.81 3.24 7.14
CA VAL A 23 -13.20 3.09 6.68
C VAL A 23 -14.01 2.17 7.60
N LEU A 24 -13.39 1.14 8.18
CA LEU A 24 -14.06 0.25 9.12
C LEU A 24 -14.37 0.93 10.45
N LYS A 25 -13.45 1.73 11.01
CA LYS A 25 -13.70 2.52 12.22
C LYS A 25 -14.86 3.51 12.02
N ARG A 26 -14.89 4.21 10.88
CA ARG A 26 -15.99 5.13 10.52
C ARG A 26 -17.33 4.41 10.38
N ALA A 27 -17.31 3.14 9.98
CA ALA A 27 -18.51 2.30 9.92
C ALA A 27 -18.90 1.67 11.28
N GLY A 28 -18.20 1.99 12.37
CA GLY A 28 -18.52 1.55 13.74
C GLY A 28 -17.89 0.21 14.13
N PHE A 29 -16.91 -0.31 13.38
CA PHE A 29 -16.13 -1.49 13.77
C PHE A 29 -14.94 -1.09 14.68
N ASN A 30 -14.56 -1.98 15.61
CA ASN A 30 -13.43 -1.75 16.50
C ASN A 30 -12.18 -2.47 15.97
N MET A 31 -11.04 -1.77 15.92
CA MET A 31 -9.75 -2.40 15.68
C MET A 31 -9.18 -2.93 16.98
N THR A 32 -8.67 -4.17 16.98
CA THR A 32 -8.24 -4.86 18.20
C THR A 32 -6.99 -5.73 17.96
N SER A 33 -6.50 -6.36 19.02
CA SER A 33 -5.47 -7.40 18.95
C SER A 33 -6.05 -8.72 18.41
N LEU A 34 -5.17 -9.62 17.96
CA LEU A 34 -5.59 -10.93 17.42
C LEU A 34 -6.42 -11.73 18.41
N ASP A 35 -6.04 -11.69 19.70
CA ASP A 35 -6.67 -12.52 20.72
C ASP A 35 -8.13 -12.13 21.03
N GLU A 36 -8.50 -10.90 20.72
CA GLU A 36 -9.84 -10.35 20.96
C GLU A 36 -10.67 -10.21 19.66
N ALA A 37 -10.12 -10.65 18.54
CA ALA A 37 -10.76 -10.47 17.23
C ALA A 37 -11.93 -11.44 17.00
N ASP A 38 -13.02 -10.92 16.47
CA ASP A 38 -14.12 -11.68 15.88
C ASP A 38 -13.87 -11.97 14.39
N MET A 39 -13.04 -11.14 13.75
CA MET A 39 -12.67 -11.23 12.35
C MET A 39 -11.20 -10.88 12.14
N VAL A 40 -10.54 -11.62 11.26
CA VAL A 40 -9.19 -11.35 10.78
C VAL A 40 -9.25 -10.89 9.33
N ILE A 41 -8.59 -9.77 9.02
CA ILE A 41 -8.32 -9.31 7.66
C ILE A 41 -6.82 -9.49 7.41
N LEU A 42 -6.46 -10.38 6.49
CA LEU A 42 -5.09 -10.65 6.09
C LEU A 42 -4.77 -9.92 4.78
N ASN A 43 -3.96 -8.86 4.85
CA ASN A 43 -3.48 -8.13 3.68
C ASN A 43 -2.16 -8.75 3.20
N THR A 44 -2.17 -9.33 2.00
CA THR A 44 -1.13 -10.21 1.48
C THR A 44 -0.21 -9.55 0.47
N CYS A 45 1.05 -9.99 0.42
CA CYS A 45 2.00 -9.65 -0.63
C CYS A 45 2.09 -10.77 -1.68
N GLY A 46 2.15 -10.39 -2.96
CA GLY A 46 2.22 -11.34 -4.09
C GLY A 46 3.37 -11.05 -5.07
N PHE A 47 4.37 -10.23 -4.66
CA PHE A 47 5.38 -9.72 -5.56
C PHE A 47 6.47 -10.74 -5.89
N ILE A 48 7.21 -11.22 -4.88
CA ILE A 48 8.28 -12.20 -5.04
C ILE A 48 7.89 -13.55 -4.46
N ARG A 49 8.61 -14.62 -4.86
CA ARG A 49 8.33 -15.98 -4.40
C ARG A 49 8.30 -16.11 -2.86
N PRO A 50 9.31 -15.63 -2.10
CA PRO A 50 9.28 -15.73 -0.64
C PRO A 50 8.05 -15.04 -0.02
N ALA A 51 7.64 -13.86 -0.53
CA ALA A 51 6.46 -13.17 -0.05
C ALA A 51 5.14 -13.92 -0.36
N LYS A 52 5.09 -14.65 -1.49
CA LYS A 52 3.94 -15.52 -1.79
C LYS A 52 3.88 -16.72 -0.85
N GLU A 53 5.04 -17.35 -0.57
CA GLU A 53 5.16 -18.46 0.38
C GLU A 53 4.74 -18.01 1.79
N GLU A 54 5.19 -16.85 2.25
CA GLU A 54 4.79 -16.24 3.52
C GLU A 54 3.26 -15.99 3.58
N ALA A 55 2.70 -15.44 2.50
CA ALA A 55 1.27 -15.17 2.42
C ALA A 55 0.43 -16.46 2.47
N ILE A 56 0.80 -17.51 1.72
CA ILE A 56 0.14 -18.82 1.75
C ILE A 56 0.23 -19.43 3.15
N ASN A 57 1.42 -19.43 3.77
CA ASN A 57 1.59 -19.95 5.13
C ASN A 57 0.74 -19.17 6.16
N SER A 58 0.59 -17.85 5.94
CA SER A 58 -0.26 -17.03 6.80
C SER A 58 -1.74 -17.33 6.59
N ILE A 59 -2.19 -17.59 5.37
CA ILE A 59 -3.56 -18.05 5.09
C ILE A 59 -3.84 -19.35 5.83
N LEU A 60 -2.96 -20.35 5.71
CA LEU A 60 -3.12 -21.64 6.40
C LEU A 60 -3.17 -21.45 7.93
N ARG A 61 -2.26 -20.66 8.50
CA ARG A 61 -2.25 -20.34 9.93
C ARG A 61 -3.56 -19.70 10.40
N PHE A 62 -4.11 -18.76 9.62
CA PHE A 62 -5.37 -18.10 9.99
C PHE A 62 -6.60 -18.97 9.72
N ILE A 63 -6.54 -19.94 8.80
CA ILE A 63 -7.57 -20.99 8.67
C ILE A 63 -7.60 -21.86 9.94
N ASP A 64 -6.45 -22.30 10.45
CA ASP A 64 -6.38 -23.06 11.70
C ASP A 64 -6.84 -22.22 12.90
N TYR A 65 -6.47 -20.95 12.95
CA TYR A 65 -6.97 -20.01 13.96
C TYR A 65 -8.50 -19.86 13.89
N LYS A 66 -9.05 -19.71 12.69
CA LYS A 66 -10.50 -19.67 12.46
C LYS A 66 -11.17 -20.94 12.97
N LYS A 67 -10.64 -22.14 12.68
CA LYS A 67 -11.18 -23.42 13.15
C LYS A 67 -11.19 -23.51 14.68
N SER A 68 -10.16 -22.98 15.34
CA SER A 68 -10.01 -23.06 16.80
C SER A 68 -10.80 -22.02 17.57
N ARG A 69 -10.99 -20.80 16.99
CA ARG A 69 -11.58 -19.63 17.68
C ARG A 69 -12.95 -19.22 17.15
N GLY A 70 -13.37 -19.74 16.00
CA GLY A 70 -14.65 -19.39 15.38
C GLY A 70 -14.68 -18.01 14.70
N VAL A 71 -13.51 -17.40 14.47
CA VAL A 71 -13.40 -16.07 13.84
C VAL A 71 -13.71 -16.12 12.34
N LYS A 72 -14.05 -14.98 11.75
CA LYS A 72 -14.14 -14.82 10.29
C LYS A 72 -12.76 -14.49 9.69
N LEU A 73 -12.53 -14.89 8.43
CA LEU A 73 -11.27 -14.64 7.72
C LEU A 73 -11.52 -14.02 6.36
N ILE A 74 -10.99 -12.82 6.17
CA ILE A 74 -10.94 -12.11 4.88
C ILE A 74 -9.48 -12.03 4.42
N VAL A 75 -9.21 -12.39 3.17
CA VAL A 75 -7.89 -12.27 2.55
C VAL A 75 -7.94 -11.21 1.45
N THR A 76 -7.02 -10.28 1.49
CA THR A 76 -6.91 -9.18 0.52
C THR A 76 -5.45 -8.93 0.12
N GLY A 77 -5.22 -7.92 -0.71
CA GLY A 77 -3.88 -7.47 -1.08
C GLY A 77 -3.38 -8.02 -2.41
N CYS A 78 -2.07 -7.88 -2.62
CA CYS A 78 -1.44 -8.16 -3.91
C CYS A 78 -1.55 -9.64 -4.34
N LEU A 79 -1.49 -10.60 -3.40
CA LEU A 79 -1.65 -12.01 -3.73
C LEU A 79 -3.09 -12.32 -4.15
N ALA A 80 -4.06 -11.83 -3.35
CA ALA A 80 -5.49 -11.99 -3.66
C ALA A 80 -5.85 -11.35 -5.00
N GLN A 81 -5.30 -10.16 -5.31
CA GLN A 81 -5.49 -9.51 -6.60
C GLN A 81 -5.00 -10.36 -7.77
N ARG A 82 -3.82 -10.99 -7.61
CA ARG A 82 -3.15 -11.69 -8.71
C ARG A 82 -3.71 -13.08 -8.98
N TYR A 83 -4.15 -13.77 -7.95
CA TYR A 83 -4.52 -15.20 -7.97
C TYR A 83 -5.90 -15.44 -7.36
N LEU A 84 -6.86 -14.54 -7.62
CA LEU A 84 -8.15 -14.53 -6.95
C LEU A 84 -8.91 -15.86 -7.06
N SER A 85 -9.03 -16.38 -8.29
CA SER A 85 -9.76 -17.64 -8.56
C SER A 85 -9.04 -18.83 -7.94
N ASP A 86 -7.72 -18.93 -8.17
CA ASP A 86 -6.91 -20.05 -7.69
C ASP A 86 -6.95 -20.14 -6.16
N LEU A 87 -6.84 -18.97 -5.47
CA LEU A 87 -6.93 -18.92 -4.01
C LEU A 87 -8.33 -19.25 -3.50
N ALA A 88 -9.37 -18.81 -4.19
CA ALA A 88 -10.74 -19.09 -3.80
C ALA A 88 -11.09 -20.59 -3.92
N ASP A 89 -10.55 -21.25 -4.93
CA ASP A 89 -10.74 -22.68 -5.16
C ASP A 89 -9.92 -23.53 -4.17
N GLU A 90 -8.66 -23.12 -3.89
CA GLU A 90 -7.75 -23.86 -3.01
C GLU A 90 -8.09 -23.71 -1.52
N PHE A 91 -8.65 -22.55 -1.11
CA PHE A 91 -8.96 -22.25 0.29
C PHE A 91 -10.46 -21.97 0.51
N PRO A 92 -11.33 -22.99 0.41
CA PRO A 92 -12.78 -22.82 0.58
C PRO A 92 -13.18 -22.38 2.00
N GLU A 93 -12.31 -22.54 2.99
CA GLU A 93 -12.54 -22.12 4.38
C GLU A 93 -12.46 -20.59 4.57
N VAL A 94 -11.85 -19.85 3.64
CA VAL A 94 -11.77 -18.39 3.72
C VAL A 94 -13.12 -17.77 3.37
N ASP A 95 -13.62 -16.86 4.22
CA ASP A 95 -14.93 -16.25 4.07
C ASP A 95 -14.96 -15.19 2.95
N ALA A 96 -13.84 -14.52 2.69
CA ALA A 96 -13.75 -13.60 1.56
C ALA A 96 -12.33 -13.50 0.98
N PHE A 97 -12.27 -13.41 -0.36
CA PHE A 97 -11.09 -12.97 -1.11
C PHE A 97 -11.42 -11.67 -1.84
N VAL A 98 -10.63 -10.63 -1.58
CA VAL A 98 -10.86 -9.28 -2.08
C VAL A 98 -9.60 -8.74 -2.75
N GLY A 99 -9.71 -8.30 -3.99
CA GLY A 99 -8.61 -7.64 -4.69
C GLY A 99 -8.31 -6.25 -4.13
N ILE A 100 -7.23 -5.62 -4.62
CA ILE A 100 -6.85 -4.25 -4.25
C ILE A 100 -7.81 -3.21 -4.86
N GLY A 101 -7.81 -1.96 -4.33
CA GLY A 101 -8.69 -0.88 -4.82
C GLY A 101 -10.14 -1.01 -4.35
N LYS A 102 -10.41 -1.84 -3.35
CA LYS A 102 -11.74 -2.04 -2.76
C LYS A 102 -11.84 -1.49 -1.32
N ILE A 103 -10.94 -0.60 -0.92
CA ILE A 103 -10.85 -0.12 0.47
C ILE A 103 -12.20 0.44 0.95
N ASN A 104 -12.83 1.30 0.17
CA ASN A 104 -14.12 1.89 0.53
C ASN A 104 -15.28 0.89 0.56
N CYS A 105 -15.13 -0.30 -0.03
CA CYS A 105 -16.15 -1.35 -0.01
C CYS A 105 -16.04 -2.26 1.23
N PHE A 106 -14.99 -2.19 2.02
CA PHE A 106 -14.76 -3.09 3.15
C PHE A 106 -15.90 -3.12 4.17
N PRO A 107 -16.58 -2.00 4.52
CA PRO A 107 -17.73 -2.06 5.42
C PRO A 107 -18.87 -2.96 4.88
N ASP A 108 -19.17 -2.90 3.59
CA ASP A 108 -20.17 -3.77 2.97
C ASP A 108 -19.69 -5.24 2.93
N ILE A 109 -18.45 -5.47 2.52
CA ILE A 109 -17.84 -6.81 2.47
C ILE A 109 -17.89 -7.47 3.84
N VAL A 110 -17.49 -6.76 4.90
CA VAL A 110 -17.54 -7.24 6.28
C VAL A 110 -18.97 -7.61 6.69
N ASN A 111 -19.95 -6.76 6.38
CA ASN A 111 -21.34 -7.02 6.69
C ASN A 111 -21.89 -8.26 5.95
N ARG A 112 -21.51 -8.48 4.70
CA ARG A 112 -21.88 -9.69 3.93
C ARG A 112 -21.29 -10.95 4.55
N VAL A 113 -20.00 -10.89 4.93
CA VAL A 113 -19.32 -12.00 5.63
C VAL A 113 -19.97 -12.31 6.98
N ILE A 114 -20.40 -11.28 7.74
CA ILE A 114 -21.15 -11.46 9.01
C ILE A 114 -22.48 -12.20 8.76
N ARG A 115 -23.16 -11.92 7.66
CA ARG A 115 -24.40 -12.62 7.27
C ARG A 115 -24.17 -14.04 6.76
N GLY A 116 -22.92 -14.51 6.70
CA GLY A 116 -22.55 -15.85 6.24
C GLY A 116 -22.38 -15.96 4.71
N GLU A 117 -22.34 -14.86 3.99
CA GLU A 117 -22.02 -14.86 2.57
C GLU A 117 -20.52 -15.07 2.37
N ARG A 118 -20.13 -15.94 1.43
CA ARG A 118 -18.75 -16.05 0.95
C ARG A 118 -18.53 -15.04 -0.18
N VAL A 119 -17.59 -14.11 0.00
CA VAL A 119 -17.35 -13.01 -0.93
C VAL A 119 -16.08 -13.26 -1.74
N ILE A 120 -16.17 -13.24 -3.07
CA ILE A 120 -15.01 -13.34 -3.97
C ILE A 120 -15.11 -12.18 -4.95
N GLU A 121 -14.31 -11.13 -4.74
CA GLU A 121 -14.36 -9.92 -5.56
C GLU A 121 -12.98 -9.49 -6.04
N GLY A 122 -12.83 -9.36 -7.35
CA GLY A 122 -11.64 -8.75 -7.96
C GLY A 122 -11.50 -7.28 -7.56
N GLY A 123 -10.27 -6.78 -7.63
CA GLY A 123 -9.97 -5.40 -7.31
C GLY A 123 -10.46 -4.41 -8.37
N ASP A 124 -10.58 -3.16 -7.99
CA ASP A 124 -10.77 -2.05 -8.91
C ASP A 124 -9.47 -1.24 -9.02
N LEU A 125 -8.72 -1.48 -10.10
CA LEU A 125 -7.45 -0.80 -10.33
C LEU A 125 -7.60 0.70 -10.59
N LYS A 126 -8.83 1.21 -10.81
CA LYS A 126 -9.10 2.64 -10.97
C LYS A 126 -9.27 3.35 -9.63
N ASP A 127 -9.50 2.60 -8.56
CA ASP A 127 -9.81 3.14 -7.21
C ASP A 127 -8.66 2.91 -6.20
N LEU A 128 -7.43 2.77 -6.68
CA LEU A 128 -6.25 2.51 -5.83
C LEU A 128 -5.83 3.69 -4.95
N LEU A 129 -6.27 4.90 -5.28
CA LEU A 129 -5.83 6.14 -4.64
C LEU A 129 -6.95 6.90 -3.93
N ASN A 130 -8.18 6.40 -4.00
CA ASN A 130 -9.35 7.10 -3.50
C ASN A 130 -9.77 6.57 -2.12
N PHE A 131 -8.98 6.85 -1.10
CA PHE A 131 -9.30 6.56 0.30
C PHE A 131 -8.55 7.50 1.23
N GLU A 132 -9.06 7.64 2.44
CA GLU A 132 -8.44 8.43 3.49
C GLU A 132 -7.76 7.55 4.53
N ILE A 133 -6.73 8.08 5.17
CA ILE A 133 -5.97 7.43 6.25
C ILE A 133 -6.06 8.33 7.50
N GLU A 134 -6.23 7.71 8.66
CA GLU A 134 -6.08 8.44 9.93
C GLU A 134 -4.61 8.87 10.10
N ALA A 135 -4.41 10.11 10.50
CA ALA A 135 -3.08 10.61 10.80
C ALA A 135 -2.43 9.81 11.94
N SER A 136 -1.17 9.46 11.77
CA SER A 136 -0.34 8.89 12.83
C SER A 136 0.51 9.99 13.45
N PRO A 137 0.63 10.05 14.80
CA PRO A 137 1.37 11.13 15.44
C PRO A 137 2.89 11.10 15.19
N LEU A 138 3.45 9.98 14.72
CA LEU A 138 4.89 9.87 14.49
C LEU A 138 5.25 9.78 13.01
N VAL A 139 4.75 8.78 12.30
CA VAL A 139 5.10 8.51 10.91
C VAL A 139 3.82 8.41 10.09
N TYR A 140 3.75 9.16 9.00
CA TYR A 140 2.64 9.14 8.06
C TYR A 140 3.09 8.68 6.68
N TYR A 141 2.50 7.60 6.18
CA TYR A 141 2.76 7.08 4.83
C TYR A 141 1.84 7.77 3.82
N LEU A 142 2.38 8.72 3.08
CA LEU A 142 1.66 9.52 2.10
C LEU A 142 1.78 8.89 0.71
N LYS A 143 0.74 8.20 0.27
CA LYS A 143 0.70 7.59 -1.06
C LYS A 143 0.46 8.68 -2.11
N ILE A 144 1.43 8.91 -3.00
CA ILE A 144 1.35 9.92 -4.07
C ILE A 144 0.95 9.34 -5.42
N SER A 145 1.23 8.04 -5.62
CA SER A 145 0.87 7.31 -6.84
C SER A 145 0.73 5.81 -6.56
N ASP A 146 0.11 5.08 -7.48
CA ASP A 146 0.04 3.62 -7.47
C ASP A 146 0.13 3.07 -8.91
N GLY A 147 0.50 1.79 -9.07
CA GLY A 147 0.81 1.21 -10.36
C GLY A 147 2.15 1.68 -10.93
N CYS A 148 2.55 1.16 -12.09
CA CYS A 148 3.84 1.49 -12.69
C CYS A 148 3.82 1.28 -14.20
N ASN A 149 4.40 2.24 -14.94
CA ASN A 149 4.56 2.16 -16.40
C ASN A 149 5.94 1.64 -16.84
N ASN A 150 6.83 1.32 -15.89
CA ASN A 150 8.09 0.65 -16.20
C ASN A 150 7.81 -0.77 -16.72
N ARG A 151 8.58 -1.20 -17.71
CA ARG A 151 8.43 -2.51 -18.34
C ARG A 151 9.55 -3.46 -17.96
N CYS A 152 9.95 -3.44 -16.68
CA CYS A 152 10.99 -4.34 -16.18
C CYS A 152 10.52 -5.79 -16.32
N ASN A 153 11.30 -6.62 -17.04
CA ASN A 153 10.93 -7.99 -17.43
C ASN A 153 10.64 -8.92 -16.26
N TYR A 154 11.20 -8.64 -15.07
CA TYR A 154 11.03 -9.42 -13.84
C TYR A 154 9.89 -8.94 -12.95
N CYS A 155 9.27 -7.79 -13.25
CA CYS A 155 8.37 -7.10 -12.32
C CYS A 155 6.91 -7.49 -12.53
N ALA A 156 6.27 -7.92 -11.44
CA ALA A 156 4.85 -8.27 -11.44
C ALA A 156 3.91 -7.08 -11.16
N ILE A 157 4.42 -5.90 -10.84
CA ILE A 157 3.60 -4.74 -10.45
C ILE A 157 2.56 -4.36 -11.50
N PRO A 158 2.89 -4.26 -12.81
CA PRO A 158 1.89 -3.93 -13.82
C PRO A 158 0.73 -4.94 -13.89
N LEU A 159 0.99 -6.22 -13.56
CA LEU A 159 -0.03 -7.28 -13.52
C LEU A 159 -0.89 -7.22 -12.25
N ILE A 160 -0.38 -6.64 -11.16
CA ILE A 160 -1.07 -6.60 -9.87
C ILE A 160 -1.78 -5.25 -9.68
N ARG A 161 -1.05 -4.14 -9.88
CA ARG A 161 -1.50 -2.77 -9.58
C ARG A 161 -1.80 -1.93 -10.83
N GLY A 162 -1.58 -2.51 -12.02
CA GLY A 162 -1.90 -1.85 -13.29
C GLY A 162 -0.96 -0.71 -13.67
N PRO A 163 -1.39 0.14 -14.62
CA PRO A 163 -0.64 1.30 -15.06
C PRO A 163 -0.51 2.36 -13.96
N LEU A 164 0.50 3.22 -14.09
CA LEU A 164 0.73 4.33 -13.18
C LEU A 164 -0.49 5.25 -13.10
N GLN A 165 -0.97 5.48 -11.90
CA GLN A 165 -1.95 6.47 -11.52
C GLN A 165 -1.29 7.44 -10.54
N VAL A 166 -1.54 8.73 -10.71
CA VAL A 166 -0.95 9.78 -9.87
C VAL A 166 -2.07 10.61 -9.24
N ARG A 167 -1.86 11.01 -8.00
CA ARG A 167 -2.76 11.96 -7.30
C ARG A 167 -2.45 13.39 -7.71
N ARG A 168 -3.43 14.26 -7.57
CA ARG A 168 -3.21 15.69 -7.79
C ARG A 168 -2.32 16.25 -6.68
N PRO A 169 -1.41 17.18 -7.02
CA PRO A 169 -0.53 17.82 -6.03
C PRO A 169 -1.32 18.45 -4.87
N GLU A 170 -2.44 19.10 -5.17
CA GLU A 170 -3.27 19.79 -4.19
C GLU A 170 -3.81 18.82 -3.12
N ASP A 171 -4.27 17.63 -3.55
CA ASP A 171 -4.80 16.60 -2.63
C ASP A 171 -3.70 16.01 -1.75
N ILE A 172 -2.48 15.84 -2.31
CA ILE A 172 -1.31 15.35 -1.57
C ILE A 172 -0.88 16.38 -0.51
N LEU A 173 -0.80 17.66 -0.89
CA LEU A 173 -0.40 18.73 0.01
C LEU A 173 -1.42 18.96 1.12
N GLU A 174 -2.71 18.86 0.83
CA GLU A 174 -3.76 18.99 1.84
C GLU A 174 -3.71 17.83 2.85
N GLU A 175 -3.56 16.59 2.38
CA GLU A 175 -3.38 15.42 3.25
C GLU A 175 -2.12 15.55 4.11
N ALA A 176 -1.02 16.04 3.54
CA ALA A 176 0.20 16.31 4.29
C ALA A 176 -0.03 17.36 5.40
N ARG A 177 -0.76 18.47 5.11
CA ARG A 177 -1.10 19.48 6.12
C ARG A 177 -1.94 18.88 7.27
N ILE A 178 -2.94 18.06 6.93
CA ILE A 178 -3.77 17.39 7.95
C ILE A 178 -2.90 16.49 8.83
N ALA A 179 -1.99 15.70 8.24
CA ALA A 179 -1.10 14.84 8.99
C ALA A 179 -0.16 15.64 9.92
N ILE A 180 0.46 16.71 9.40
CA ILE A 180 1.37 17.57 10.15
C ILE A 180 0.62 18.24 11.32
N ASN A 181 -0.56 18.78 11.08
CA ASN A 181 -1.41 19.39 12.12
C ASN A 181 -1.85 18.35 13.16
N GLY A 182 -1.97 17.09 12.80
CA GLY A 182 -2.21 15.96 13.69
C GLY A 182 -1.00 15.53 14.52
N GLY A 183 0.17 16.18 14.33
CA GLY A 183 1.40 15.93 15.09
C GLY A 183 2.42 15.00 14.42
N THR A 184 2.22 14.63 13.15
CA THR A 184 3.16 13.81 12.38
C THR A 184 4.55 14.44 12.33
N LYS A 185 5.56 13.64 12.62
CA LYS A 185 6.98 14.04 12.61
C LYS A 185 7.76 13.58 11.38
N GLU A 186 7.27 12.56 10.70
CA GLU A 186 7.88 12.08 9.47
C GLU A 186 6.80 11.73 8.44
N ILE A 187 6.89 12.34 7.26
CA ILE A 187 6.11 11.98 6.08
C ILE A 187 6.96 11.09 5.18
N VAL A 188 6.52 9.86 4.96
CA VAL A 188 7.15 8.91 4.05
C VAL A 188 6.37 8.90 2.75
N LEU A 189 6.97 9.36 1.66
CA LEU A 189 6.34 9.32 0.35
C LEU A 189 6.30 7.89 -0.20
N VAL A 190 5.12 7.43 -0.59
CA VAL A 190 4.89 6.05 -1.03
C VAL A 190 4.41 6.02 -2.48
N ALA A 191 5.12 5.24 -3.31
CA ALA A 191 4.80 4.89 -4.69
C ALA A 191 5.45 3.54 -5.05
N GLN A 192 5.25 3.01 -6.25
CA GLN A 192 6.09 1.94 -6.79
C GLN A 192 7.42 2.47 -7.32
N ASP A 193 7.39 3.69 -7.83
CA ASP A 193 8.53 4.45 -8.33
C ASP A 193 8.22 5.93 -8.12
N LEU A 194 8.84 6.54 -7.11
CA LEU A 194 8.63 7.97 -6.81
C LEU A 194 9.09 8.88 -7.95
N THR A 195 10.17 8.49 -8.65
CA THR A 195 10.71 9.27 -9.77
C THR A 195 9.79 9.29 -10.99
N GLY A 196 8.81 8.39 -11.04
CA GLY A 196 7.80 8.31 -12.09
C GLY A 196 6.60 9.24 -11.88
N TYR A 197 6.47 9.88 -10.71
CA TYR A 197 5.35 10.79 -10.46
C TYR A 197 5.44 12.01 -11.37
N ASN A 198 4.40 12.23 -12.16
CA ASN A 198 4.25 13.41 -13.01
C ASN A 198 2.76 13.71 -13.20
N TYR A 199 2.29 14.80 -12.65
CA TYR A 199 0.94 15.29 -12.85
C TYR A 199 0.93 16.50 -13.79
N LYS A 200 0.66 16.28 -15.08
CA LYS A 200 0.59 17.33 -16.10
C LYS A 200 1.85 18.23 -16.16
N GLY A 201 3.02 17.64 -16.01
CA GLY A 201 4.30 18.35 -15.99
C GLY A 201 4.82 18.71 -14.60
N TYR A 202 4.02 18.58 -13.57
CA TYR A 202 4.43 18.76 -12.17
C TYR A 202 5.10 17.49 -11.66
N SER A 203 6.36 17.57 -11.32
CA SER A 203 7.23 16.43 -11.03
C SER A 203 7.31 16.11 -9.52
N THR A 204 8.00 15.01 -9.19
CA THR A 204 8.36 14.70 -7.80
C THR A 204 9.19 15.82 -7.17
N VAL A 205 10.10 16.43 -7.91
CA VAL A 205 10.94 17.54 -7.41
C VAL A 205 10.09 18.76 -7.05
N ASP A 206 9.08 19.08 -7.87
CA ASP A 206 8.15 20.17 -7.58
C ASP A 206 7.34 19.86 -6.31
N LEU A 207 6.85 18.62 -6.18
CA LEU A 207 6.14 18.17 -4.99
C LEU A 207 7.02 18.26 -3.73
N LEU A 208 8.29 17.88 -3.82
CA LEU A 208 9.24 18.00 -2.70
C LEU A 208 9.45 19.45 -2.26
N LYS A 209 9.55 20.38 -3.21
CA LYS A 209 9.66 21.81 -2.90
C LYS A 209 8.42 22.33 -2.16
N ASP A 210 7.23 21.96 -2.64
CA ASP A 210 5.99 22.41 -2.02
C ASP A 210 5.77 21.77 -0.65
N LEU A 211 6.04 20.47 -0.49
CA LEU A 211 6.01 19.80 0.82
C LEU A 211 7.00 20.42 1.80
N ASN A 212 8.22 20.76 1.34
CA ASN A 212 9.25 21.40 2.16
C ASN A 212 8.81 22.79 2.66
N ASN A 213 7.97 23.50 1.90
CA ASN A 213 7.46 24.82 2.23
C ASN A 213 6.25 24.80 3.17
N LEU A 214 5.68 23.61 3.49
CA LEU A 214 4.61 23.53 4.48
C LEU A 214 5.14 23.88 5.87
N ASP A 215 4.33 24.58 6.65
CA ASP A 215 4.65 24.90 8.05
C ASP A 215 4.71 23.64 8.92
N GLY A 216 5.54 23.68 9.96
CA GLY A 216 5.68 22.60 10.92
C GLY A 216 7.09 21.99 10.98
N ASP A 217 7.34 21.25 12.05
CA ASP A 217 8.59 20.55 12.32
C ASP A 217 8.41 19.06 12.00
N PHE A 218 8.81 18.66 10.80
CA PHE A 218 8.67 17.31 10.28
C PHE A 218 9.74 17.01 9.22
N TRP A 219 9.90 15.73 8.90
CA TRP A 219 10.86 15.23 7.92
C TRP A 219 10.12 14.58 6.75
N ILE A 220 10.74 14.59 5.56
CA ILE A 220 10.23 13.96 4.35
C ILE A 220 11.21 12.85 3.96
N ARG A 221 10.71 11.60 3.91
CA ARG A 221 11.49 10.43 3.47
C ARG A 221 11.05 9.97 2.09
N LEU A 222 12.04 9.66 1.25
CA LEU A 222 11.83 9.11 -0.09
C LEU A 222 12.12 7.62 -0.08
N LEU A 223 11.20 6.82 -0.67
CA LEU A 223 11.37 5.40 -0.88
C LEU A 223 11.20 5.06 -2.36
N TYR A 224 11.87 4.00 -2.84
CA TYR A 224 11.66 3.42 -4.17
C TYR A 224 11.95 4.40 -5.32
N LEU A 225 13.17 4.94 -5.36
CA LEU A 225 13.65 5.78 -6.46
C LEU A 225 14.20 4.89 -7.59
N HIS A 226 13.77 5.13 -8.82
CA HIS A 226 14.29 4.38 -9.96
C HIS A 226 15.63 4.96 -10.43
N PRO A 227 16.74 4.18 -10.46
CA PRO A 227 18.08 4.70 -10.72
C PRO A 227 18.21 5.47 -12.04
N ALA A 228 17.54 5.01 -13.11
CA ALA A 228 17.61 5.64 -14.42
C ALA A 228 16.93 7.03 -14.52
N ARG A 229 16.21 7.47 -13.48
CA ARG A 229 15.50 8.76 -13.43
C ARG A 229 16.00 9.69 -12.34
N ILE A 230 17.08 9.35 -11.68
CA ILE A 230 17.75 10.23 -10.71
C ILE A 230 18.67 11.13 -11.50
N ASP A 231 18.27 12.38 -11.65
CA ASP A 231 19.03 13.44 -12.31
C ASP A 231 19.61 14.45 -11.31
N GLU A 232 20.33 15.42 -11.81
CA GLU A 232 20.92 16.48 -10.98
C GLU A 232 19.86 17.24 -10.18
N THR A 233 18.68 17.47 -10.75
CA THR A 233 17.60 18.23 -10.09
C THR A 233 17.04 17.47 -8.89
N MET A 234 16.94 16.15 -8.97
CA MET A 234 16.55 15.29 -7.86
C MET A 234 17.63 15.26 -6.77
N ILE A 235 18.90 15.17 -7.17
CA ILE A 235 20.04 15.18 -6.23
C ILE A 235 20.10 16.52 -5.49
N GLU A 236 19.93 17.64 -6.21
CA GLU A 236 19.88 18.97 -5.61
C GLU A 236 18.70 19.13 -4.64
N ALA A 237 17.52 18.63 -4.99
CA ALA A 237 16.36 18.69 -4.12
C ALA A 237 16.59 17.91 -2.82
N VAL A 238 17.10 16.68 -2.91
CA VAL A 238 17.44 15.87 -1.72
C VAL A 238 18.53 16.54 -0.89
N SER A 239 19.54 17.17 -1.55
CA SER A 239 20.68 17.79 -0.86
C SER A 239 20.32 19.11 -0.18
N ASN A 240 19.49 19.94 -0.80
CA ASN A 240 19.30 21.34 -0.39
C ASN A 240 18.01 21.61 0.37
N LEU A 241 16.96 20.78 0.21
CA LEU A 241 15.70 20.99 0.92
C LEU A 241 15.85 20.54 2.39
N PRO A 242 15.69 21.45 3.38
CA PRO A 242 16.04 21.17 4.77
C PRO A 242 15.18 20.09 5.42
N LYS A 243 13.89 19.97 5.04
CA LYS A 243 13.00 18.93 5.59
C LYS A 243 13.15 17.57 4.91
N VAL A 244 13.77 17.51 3.72
CA VAL A 244 14.02 16.24 3.02
C VAL A 244 15.22 15.53 3.65
N LEU A 245 14.99 14.29 4.09
CA LEU A 245 16.07 13.44 4.63
C LEU A 245 17.15 13.20 3.58
N LYS A 246 18.41 13.27 4.00
CA LYS A 246 19.57 12.97 3.15
C LYS A 246 19.73 11.45 3.00
N TYR A 247 18.68 10.83 2.51
CA TYR A 247 18.52 9.40 2.35
C TYR A 247 17.86 9.08 1.01
N ALA A 248 18.35 8.07 0.32
CA ALA A 248 17.78 7.60 -0.93
C ALA A 248 17.71 6.05 -0.94
N ASP A 249 16.53 5.51 -1.17
CA ASP A 249 16.29 4.08 -1.37
C ASP A 249 16.26 3.80 -2.88
N ILE A 250 17.40 3.25 -3.38
CA ILE A 250 17.63 3.06 -4.82
C ILE A 250 17.98 1.60 -5.09
N PRO A 251 17.06 0.81 -5.67
CA PRO A 251 17.34 -0.56 -6.06
C PRO A 251 18.21 -0.58 -7.34
N ILE A 252 19.48 -0.90 -7.20
CA ILE A 252 20.43 -0.98 -8.34
C ILE A 252 20.26 -2.26 -9.17
N GLN A 253 19.51 -3.22 -8.71
CA GLN A 253 19.13 -4.50 -9.32
C GLN A 253 20.30 -5.44 -9.59
N HIS A 254 21.31 -5.05 -10.41
CA HIS A 254 22.50 -5.82 -10.73
C HIS A 254 23.67 -4.91 -11.07
N ILE A 255 24.90 -5.44 -11.13
CA ILE A 255 26.12 -4.72 -11.49
C ILE A 255 26.62 -5.04 -12.91
N ASP A 256 26.13 -6.11 -13.51
CA ASP A 256 26.49 -6.54 -14.87
C ASP A 256 25.56 -5.90 -15.91
N ASP A 257 26.14 -5.22 -16.90
CA ASP A 257 25.39 -4.51 -17.94
C ASP A 257 24.54 -5.43 -18.82
N GLY A 258 25.00 -6.67 -19.06
CA GLY A 258 24.24 -7.66 -19.84
C GLY A 258 22.97 -8.09 -19.10
N VAL A 259 23.07 -8.30 -17.79
CA VAL A 259 21.92 -8.61 -16.92
C VAL A 259 20.96 -7.43 -16.87
N LEU A 260 21.46 -6.21 -16.62
CA LEU A 260 20.64 -5.01 -16.60
C LEU A 260 19.88 -4.79 -17.92
N LYS A 261 20.54 -4.98 -19.06
CA LYS A 261 19.88 -4.91 -20.38
C LYS A 261 18.80 -5.98 -20.55
N SER A 262 18.97 -7.17 -20.00
CA SER A 262 17.96 -8.22 -20.03
C SER A 262 16.77 -7.97 -19.11
N MET A 263 16.94 -7.10 -18.11
CA MET A 263 15.89 -6.71 -17.17
C MET A 263 14.92 -5.64 -17.74
N GLY A 264 15.32 -4.92 -18.77
CA GLY A 264 14.50 -3.90 -19.45
C GLY A 264 14.81 -2.46 -19.09
#